data_6753ddb5871343c84e83a296a5eab08e
#
_entry.id   6753ddb5871343c84e83a296a5eab08e
#
_cell.length_a   1.000
_cell.length_b   1.000
_cell.length_c   1.000
_cell.angle_alpha   90.00
_cell.angle_beta   90.00
_cell.angle_gamma   90.00
#
_symmetry.space_group_name_H-M   'P 1'
#
loop_
_entity.id
_entity.type
_entity.pdbx_description
1 polymer ?
#
loop_
_entity_poly.entity_id
_entity_poly.type
_entity_poly.pdbx_seq_one_letter_code
_entity_poly.pdbx_strand_id
1 'polypeptide(L)'
;IRVYCQNSASYVDVPLGTSLLELSKSVELKLNYTVLAAYVNNRIKELNYRIHAPISVRFIDISHPEGHRVYQRTITFLLQRVMAELYPEGEFHVRHSVGSGLYCEIEGKDGFTEPQCEQIEKAVREIAAQNIPIERKKEPTTDILAKLEAAGYPDKATLLRSRPKLYNNIYYMGQTVGYFFGALAS
;
A
#
# COMPACT_ATOMS: atom_id res chain seq x y z
N ILE A 1 -8.17 -5.72 -25.84
CA ILE A 1 -7.50 -6.89 -25.22
C ILE A 1 -8.53 -7.70 -24.46
N ARG A 2 -8.51 -9.01 -24.66
CA ARG A 2 -9.44 -9.91 -24.00
C ARG A 2 -8.94 -10.30 -22.62
N VAL A 3 -9.74 -10.05 -21.57
CA VAL A 3 -9.44 -10.33 -20.17
C VAL A 3 -10.45 -11.32 -19.62
N TYR A 4 -9.98 -12.37 -18.94
CA TYR A 4 -10.86 -13.28 -18.22
C TYR A 4 -11.02 -12.79 -16.77
N CYS A 5 -12.22 -12.36 -16.40
CA CYS A 5 -12.55 -11.97 -15.02
C CYS A 5 -13.07 -13.18 -14.24
N GLN A 6 -12.29 -13.66 -13.26
CA GLN A 6 -12.65 -14.83 -12.46
C GLN A 6 -13.86 -14.56 -11.54
N ASN A 7 -14.05 -13.31 -11.07
CA ASN A 7 -15.15 -12.95 -10.19
C ASN A 7 -16.53 -13.09 -10.86
N SER A 8 -16.61 -12.79 -12.16
CA SER A 8 -17.83 -12.90 -12.96
C SER A 8 -17.85 -14.16 -13.85
N ALA A 9 -16.76 -14.94 -13.85
CA ALA A 9 -16.55 -16.10 -14.74
C ALA A 9 -16.77 -15.76 -16.22
N SER A 10 -16.38 -14.56 -16.66
CA SER A 10 -16.66 -14.02 -18.00
C SER A 10 -15.43 -13.39 -18.65
N TYR A 11 -15.45 -13.32 -19.98
CA TYR A 11 -14.48 -12.55 -20.74
C TYR A 11 -14.99 -11.14 -20.98
N VAL A 12 -14.09 -10.16 -20.85
CA VAL A 12 -14.36 -8.76 -21.12
C VAL A 12 -13.30 -8.23 -22.09
N ASP A 13 -13.71 -7.54 -23.14
CA ASP A 13 -12.81 -6.86 -24.05
C ASP A 13 -12.59 -5.42 -23.58
N VAL A 14 -11.33 -5.04 -23.38
CA VAL A 14 -10.93 -3.71 -22.90
C VAL A 14 -9.88 -3.08 -23.81
N PRO A 15 -9.82 -1.75 -23.90
CA PRO A 15 -8.74 -1.04 -24.58
C PRO A 15 -7.37 -1.39 -24.01
N LEU A 16 -6.32 -1.29 -24.84
CA LEU A 16 -4.94 -1.42 -24.40
C LEU A 16 -4.63 -0.31 -23.35
N GLY A 17 -4.00 -0.68 -22.23
CA GLY A 17 -3.64 0.27 -21.19
C GLY A 17 -4.74 0.56 -20.18
N THR A 18 -5.92 -0.07 -20.27
CA THR A 18 -6.95 -0.02 -19.23
C THR A 18 -6.37 -0.44 -17.89
N SER A 19 -6.61 0.33 -16.84
CA SER A 19 -6.19 -0.02 -15.48
C SER A 19 -7.11 -1.08 -14.86
N LEU A 20 -6.61 -1.81 -13.86
CA LEU A 20 -7.45 -2.74 -13.09
C LEU A 20 -8.58 -1.99 -12.37
N LEU A 21 -8.37 -0.74 -11.96
CA LEU A 21 -9.41 0.10 -11.34
C LEU A 21 -10.56 0.38 -12.34
N GLU A 22 -10.23 0.77 -13.58
CA GLU A 22 -11.23 0.98 -14.64
C GLU A 22 -11.97 -0.32 -14.96
N LEU A 23 -11.24 -1.43 -15.09
CA LEU A 23 -11.85 -2.75 -15.30
C LEU A 23 -12.77 -3.13 -14.15
N SER A 24 -12.38 -2.90 -12.89
CA SER A 24 -13.21 -3.24 -11.72
C SER A 24 -14.56 -2.51 -11.70
N LYS A 25 -14.63 -1.32 -12.29
CA LYS A 25 -15.86 -0.52 -12.41
C LYS A 25 -16.75 -0.95 -13.57
N SER A 26 -16.18 -1.64 -14.57
CA SER A 26 -16.89 -2.08 -15.78
C SER A 26 -17.46 -3.51 -15.69
N VAL A 27 -17.13 -4.25 -14.65
CA VAL A 27 -17.57 -5.64 -14.44
C VAL A 27 -18.34 -5.77 -13.14
N GLU A 28 -19.34 -6.66 -13.13
CA GLU A 28 -20.04 -7.01 -11.91
C GLU A 28 -19.15 -7.88 -11.01
N LEU A 29 -18.69 -7.31 -9.90
CA LEU A 29 -17.89 -8.01 -8.92
C LEU A 29 -18.76 -8.45 -7.74
N LYS A 30 -18.79 -9.76 -7.48
CA LYS A 30 -19.48 -10.33 -6.30
C LYS A 30 -18.55 -10.25 -5.10
N LEU A 31 -18.26 -9.04 -4.63
CA LEU A 31 -17.44 -8.75 -3.45
C LEU A 31 -18.30 -8.07 -2.38
N ASN A 32 -17.98 -8.33 -1.11
CA ASN A 32 -18.72 -7.76 0.03
C ASN A 32 -18.23 -6.36 0.40
N TYR A 33 -17.00 -6.01 0.00
CA TYR A 33 -16.34 -4.75 0.35
C TYR A 33 -15.66 -4.13 -0.87
N THR A 34 -15.14 -2.94 -0.70
CA THR A 34 -14.38 -2.22 -1.73
C THR A 34 -13.18 -3.03 -2.22
N VAL A 35 -12.99 -3.06 -3.53
CA VAL A 35 -11.83 -3.69 -4.17
C VAL A 35 -10.54 -3.01 -3.70
N LEU A 36 -9.57 -3.79 -3.27
CA LEU A 36 -8.27 -3.29 -2.79
C LEU A 36 -7.12 -3.60 -3.75
N ALA A 37 -7.19 -4.74 -4.43
CA ALA A 37 -6.15 -5.22 -5.34
C ALA A 37 -6.72 -6.31 -6.25
N ALA A 38 -5.90 -6.81 -7.18
CA ALA A 38 -6.27 -7.96 -7.98
C ALA A 38 -5.09 -8.93 -8.19
N TYR A 39 -5.39 -10.21 -8.34
CA TYR A 39 -4.47 -11.15 -8.92
C TYR A 39 -4.51 -11.05 -10.44
N VAL A 40 -3.37 -10.85 -11.05
CA VAL A 40 -3.15 -10.91 -12.49
C VAL A 40 -2.27 -12.11 -12.76
N ASN A 41 -2.80 -13.12 -13.46
CA ASN A 41 -2.09 -14.40 -13.69
C ASN A 41 -1.44 -14.94 -12.40
N ASN A 42 -2.21 -14.99 -11.31
CA ASN A 42 -1.81 -15.44 -9.95
C ASN A 42 -0.75 -14.55 -9.23
N ARG A 43 -0.48 -13.35 -9.73
CA ARG A 43 0.40 -12.38 -9.05
C ARG A 43 -0.40 -11.16 -8.60
N ILE A 44 -0.27 -10.80 -7.32
CA ILE A 44 -0.95 -9.61 -6.78
C ILE A 44 -0.45 -8.34 -7.46
N LYS A 45 -1.39 -7.46 -7.83
CA LYS A 45 -1.16 -6.16 -8.45
C LYS A 45 -2.04 -5.10 -7.80
N GLU A 46 -1.52 -3.87 -7.75
CA GLU A 46 -2.28 -2.67 -7.40
C GLU A 46 -3.31 -2.37 -8.50
N LEU A 47 -4.37 -1.63 -8.13
CA LEU A 47 -5.44 -1.30 -9.07
C LEU A 47 -5.01 -0.33 -10.19
N ASN A 48 -3.92 0.40 -10.01
CA ASN A 48 -3.33 1.25 -11.05
C ASN A 48 -2.52 0.46 -12.12
N TYR A 49 -2.36 -0.87 -11.94
CA TYR A 49 -1.71 -1.72 -12.96
C TYR A 49 -2.46 -1.64 -14.28
N ARG A 50 -1.72 -1.39 -15.40
CA ARG A 50 -2.27 -1.29 -16.74
C ARG A 50 -2.15 -2.59 -17.51
N ILE A 51 -3.22 -2.92 -18.22
CA ILE A 51 -3.36 -4.17 -18.99
C ILE A 51 -2.77 -3.97 -20.38
N HIS A 52 -1.75 -4.76 -20.71
CA HIS A 52 -1.06 -4.70 -22.02
C HIS A 52 -1.11 -6.00 -22.81
N ALA A 53 -1.68 -7.06 -22.26
CA ALA A 53 -1.80 -8.37 -22.90
C ALA A 53 -3.05 -9.09 -22.39
N PRO A 54 -3.52 -10.15 -23.05
CA PRO A 54 -4.56 -11.03 -22.50
C PRO A 54 -4.13 -11.61 -21.15
N ILE A 55 -4.99 -11.47 -20.15
CA ILE A 55 -4.71 -11.88 -18.77
C ILE A 55 -5.95 -12.50 -18.12
N SER A 56 -5.71 -13.26 -17.05
CA SER A 56 -6.75 -13.64 -16.08
C SER A 56 -6.66 -12.75 -14.86
N VAL A 57 -7.79 -12.20 -14.43
CA VAL A 57 -7.89 -11.27 -13.28
C VAL A 57 -8.85 -11.82 -12.25
N ARG A 58 -8.46 -11.76 -10.97
CA ARG A 58 -9.33 -11.97 -9.82
C ARG A 58 -9.19 -10.80 -8.85
N PHE A 59 -10.23 -9.99 -8.72
CA PHE A 59 -10.30 -8.90 -7.76
C PHE A 59 -10.50 -9.42 -6.34
N ILE A 60 -9.90 -8.74 -5.38
CA ILE A 60 -9.99 -9.06 -3.95
C ILE A 60 -10.30 -7.82 -3.12
N ASP A 61 -11.05 -8.05 -2.05
CA ASP A 61 -11.39 -7.09 -1.02
C ASP A 61 -10.71 -7.44 0.32
N ILE A 62 -11.08 -6.76 1.40
CA ILE A 62 -10.50 -6.95 2.74
C ILE A 62 -10.80 -8.34 3.34
N SER A 63 -11.85 -9.03 2.88
CA SER A 63 -12.22 -10.37 3.37
C SER A 63 -11.22 -11.44 2.91
N HIS A 64 -10.47 -11.18 1.85
CA HIS A 64 -9.41 -12.07 1.38
C HIS A 64 -8.13 -11.85 2.20
N PRO A 65 -7.40 -12.91 2.64
CA PRO A 65 -6.19 -12.76 3.48
C PRO A 65 -5.14 -11.80 2.89
N GLU A 66 -4.91 -11.85 1.57
CA GLU A 66 -3.97 -10.90 0.93
C GLU A 66 -4.58 -9.50 0.81
N GLY A 67 -5.89 -9.36 0.61
CA GLY A 67 -6.58 -8.07 0.66
C GLY A 67 -6.46 -7.40 2.03
N HIS A 68 -6.59 -8.16 3.12
CA HIS A 68 -6.34 -7.69 4.48
C HIS A 68 -4.90 -7.18 4.65
N ARG A 69 -3.89 -7.90 4.11
CA ARG A 69 -2.48 -7.46 4.15
C ARG A 69 -2.24 -6.19 3.32
N VAL A 70 -2.90 -6.07 2.16
CA VAL A 70 -2.87 -4.84 1.34
C VAL A 70 -3.43 -3.67 2.15
N TYR A 71 -4.58 -3.85 2.79
CA TYR A 71 -5.21 -2.85 3.64
C TYR A 71 -4.31 -2.44 4.82
N GLN A 72 -3.77 -3.40 5.58
CA GLN A 72 -2.87 -3.11 6.69
C GLN A 72 -1.64 -2.32 6.25
N ARG A 73 -0.98 -2.71 5.15
CA ARG A 73 0.18 -1.97 4.61
C ARG A 73 -0.20 -0.54 4.23
N THR A 74 -1.37 -0.35 3.64
CA THR A 74 -1.85 0.97 3.23
C THR A 74 -2.13 1.87 4.42
N ILE A 75 -2.85 1.37 5.43
CA ILE A 75 -3.09 2.12 6.68
C ILE A 75 -1.77 2.44 7.39
N THR A 76 -0.83 1.50 7.43
CA THR A 76 0.51 1.76 7.99
C THR A 76 1.24 2.88 7.25
N PHE A 77 1.09 2.99 5.93
CA PHE A 77 1.70 4.07 5.16
C PHE A 77 1.04 5.43 5.42
N LEU A 78 -0.30 5.46 5.51
CA LEU A 78 -1.03 6.67 5.93
C LEU A 78 -0.62 7.10 7.33
N LEU A 79 -0.57 6.16 8.27
CA LEU A 79 -0.16 6.42 9.65
C LEU A 79 1.29 6.94 9.72
N GLN A 80 2.22 6.33 8.97
CA GLN A 80 3.61 6.79 8.88
C GLN A 80 3.69 8.28 8.47
N ARG A 81 2.87 8.71 7.51
CA ARG A 81 2.80 10.12 7.09
C ARG A 81 2.25 11.01 8.19
N VAL A 82 1.13 10.62 8.81
CA VAL A 82 0.51 11.39 9.92
C VAL A 82 1.49 11.54 11.08
N MET A 83 2.19 10.47 11.43
CA MET A 83 3.15 10.50 12.55
C MET A 83 4.33 11.43 12.25
N ALA A 84 4.83 11.45 11.01
CA ALA A 84 5.87 12.38 10.61
C ALA A 84 5.40 13.85 10.62
N GLU A 85 4.12 14.12 10.36
CA GLU A 85 3.53 15.47 10.43
C GLU A 85 3.25 15.91 11.87
N LEU A 86 2.73 15.02 12.74
CA LEU A 86 2.34 15.34 14.11
C LEU A 86 3.52 15.27 15.11
N TYR A 87 4.50 14.40 14.84
CA TYR A 87 5.63 14.11 15.72
C TYR A 87 6.95 14.08 14.94
N PRO A 88 7.39 15.20 14.35
CA PRO A 88 8.55 15.24 13.45
C PRO A 88 9.88 14.92 14.14
N GLU A 89 9.95 15.06 15.46
CA GLU A 89 11.18 14.79 16.26
C GLU A 89 11.32 13.31 16.65
N GLY A 90 10.30 12.48 16.43
CA GLY A 90 10.30 11.06 16.83
C GLY A 90 10.27 10.10 15.66
N GLU A 91 11.02 9.01 15.76
CA GLU A 91 10.96 7.93 14.77
C GLU A 91 9.74 7.03 15.04
N PHE A 92 8.87 6.88 14.02
CA PHE A 92 7.71 6.01 14.08
C PHE A 92 8.08 4.57 13.68
N HIS A 93 7.79 3.62 14.56
CA HIS A 93 8.05 2.20 14.36
C HIS A 93 6.78 1.36 14.45
N VAL A 94 6.65 0.41 13.53
CA VAL A 94 5.71 -0.72 13.64
C VAL A 94 6.49 -1.93 14.12
N ARG A 95 6.24 -2.39 15.34
CA ARG A 95 7.06 -3.42 16.00
C ARG A 95 6.57 -4.84 15.73
N HIS A 96 5.37 -5.17 16.16
CA HIS A 96 4.83 -6.52 16.05
C HIS A 96 3.31 -6.53 16.03
N SER A 97 2.74 -7.68 15.69
CA SER A 97 1.28 -7.88 15.74
C SER A 97 0.83 -8.17 17.17
N VAL A 98 -0.33 -7.58 17.54
CA VAL A 98 -1.02 -7.85 18.81
C VAL A 98 -2.47 -8.19 18.46
N GLY A 99 -2.83 -9.46 18.56
CA GLY A 99 -4.14 -9.94 18.11
C GLY A 99 -4.33 -9.64 16.61
N SER A 100 -5.39 -8.91 16.27
CA SER A 100 -5.68 -8.45 14.90
C SER A 100 -5.04 -7.11 14.54
N GLY A 101 -4.39 -6.44 15.49
CA GLY A 101 -3.77 -5.12 15.33
C GLY A 101 -2.26 -5.17 15.22
N LEU A 102 -1.67 -3.98 15.13
CA LEU A 102 -0.22 -3.75 15.12
C LEU A 102 0.16 -2.88 16.31
N TYR A 103 1.18 -3.28 17.04
CA TYR A 103 1.80 -2.42 18.04
C TYR A 103 2.73 -1.43 17.36
N CYS A 104 2.47 -0.14 17.59
CA CYS A 104 3.23 0.96 17.02
C CYS A 104 3.72 1.87 18.15
N GLU A 105 4.90 2.44 17.98
CA GLU A 105 5.49 3.38 18.92
C GLU A 105 6.22 4.51 18.22
N ILE A 106 6.45 5.61 18.96
CA ILE A 106 7.41 6.65 18.58
C ILE A 106 8.57 6.58 19.56
N GLU A 107 9.78 6.60 19.06
CA GLU A 107 10.98 6.61 19.90
C GLU A 107 11.00 7.85 20.81
N GLY A 108 11.31 7.63 22.09
CA GLY A 108 11.35 8.70 23.10
C GLY A 108 9.99 9.17 23.63
N LYS A 109 8.89 8.46 23.31
CA LYS A 109 7.55 8.77 23.80
C LYS A 109 6.91 7.59 24.53
N ASP A 110 6.51 7.80 25.78
CA ASP A 110 5.83 6.79 26.62
C ASP A 110 4.33 6.69 26.29
N GLY A 111 4.02 6.16 25.10
CA GLY A 111 2.64 5.92 24.67
C GLY A 111 1.85 7.17 24.25
N PHE A 112 0.55 7.00 24.05
CA PHE A 112 -0.38 8.04 23.61
C PHE A 112 -1.58 8.11 24.55
N THR A 113 -2.03 9.32 24.84
CA THR A 113 -3.29 9.56 25.55
C THR A 113 -4.47 9.36 24.58
N GLU A 114 -5.67 9.11 25.13
CA GLU A 114 -6.88 8.95 24.33
C GLU A 114 -7.14 10.14 23.38
N PRO A 115 -7.05 11.43 23.79
CA PRO A 115 -7.18 12.57 22.87
C PRO A 115 -6.13 12.60 21.75
N GLN A 116 -4.91 12.13 22.02
CA GLN A 116 -3.87 12.01 20.97
C GLN A 116 -4.20 10.91 19.97
N CYS A 117 -4.73 9.78 20.43
CA CYS A 117 -5.20 8.72 19.53
C CYS A 117 -6.34 9.20 18.64
N GLU A 118 -7.32 9.94 19.19
CA GLU A 118 -8.41 10.54 18.41
C GLU A 118 -7.90 11.54 17.37
N GLN A 119 -6.91 12.37 17.75
CA GLN A 119 -6.26 13.31 16.80
C GLN A 119 -5.57 12.57 15.66
N ILE A 120 -4.82 11.49 15.96
CA ILE A 120 -4.14 10.65 14.97
C ILE A 120 -5.17 10.00 14.04
N GLU A 121 -6.24 9.40 14.60
CA GLU A 121 -7.30 8.78 13.80
C GLU A 121 -7.96 9.78 12.86
N LYS A 122 -8.30 10.97 13.36
CA LYS A 122 -8.87 12.05 12.55
C LYS A 122 -7.93 12.44 11.41
N ALA A 123 -6.65 12.66 11.68
CA ALA A 123 -5.66 13.02 10.67
C ALA A 123 -5.49 11.93 9.60
N VAL A 124 -5.49 10.63 10.00
CA VAL A 124 -5.44 9.50 9.05
C VAL A 124 -6.67 9.51 8.15
N ARG A 125 -7.87 9.74 8.70
CA ARG A 125 -9.12 9.84 7.91
C ARG A 125 -9.10 11.02 6.94
N GLU A 126 -8.58 12.18 7.37
CA GLU A 126 -8.44 13.37 6.54
C GLU A 126 -7.47 13.15 5.36
N ILE A 127 -6.33 12.50 5.60
CA ILE A 127 -5.39 12.15 4.52
C ILE A 127 -6.01 11.12 3.57
N ALA A 128 -6.71 10.12 4.08
CA ALA A 128 -7.40 9.15 3.25
C ALA A 128 -8.48 9.81 2.37
N ALA A 129 -9.21 10.79 2.91
CA ALA A 129 -10.24 11.55 2.17
C ALA A 129 -9.65 12.43 1.05
N GLN A 130 -8.38 12.85 1.15
CA GLN A 130 -7.70 13.59 0.08
C GLN A 130 -7.43 12.73 -1.16
N ASN A 131 -7.56 11.40 -1.05
CA ASN A 131 -7.37 10.45 -2.14
C ASN A 131 -6.06 10.65 -2.92
N ILE A 132 -4.96 10.91 -2.17
CA ILE A 132 -3.63 11.10 -2.77
C ILE A 132 -3.17 9.79 -3.39
N PRO A 133 -2.79 9.77 -4.66
CA PRO A 133 -2.33 8.54 -5.31
C PRO A 133 -1.12 7.93 -4.61
N ILE A 134 -1.18 6.62 -4.37
CA ILE A 134 -0.04 5.84 -3.91
C ILE A 134 0.63 5.24 -5.14
N GLU A 135 1.83 5.73 -5.46
CA GLU A 135 2.59 5.30 -6.63
C GLU A 135 3.71 4.35 -6.22
N ARG A 136 3.83 3.22 -6.94
CA ARG A 136 4.97 2.32 -6.81
C ARG A 136 5.95 2.58 -7.94
N LYS A 137 7.21 2.88 -7.59
CA LYS A 137 8.31 3.06 -8.55
C LYS A 137 9.40 2.03 -8.29
N LYS A 138 10.01 1.56 -9.38
CA LYS A 138 11.18 0.69 -9.33
C LYS A 138 12.42 1.55 -9.54
N GLU A 139 13.27 1.63 -8.51
CA GLU A 139 14.44 2.50 -8.50
C GLU A 139 15.71 1.74 -8.11
N PRO A 140 16.92 2.29 -8.41
CA PRO A 140 18.17 1.75 -7.92
C PRO A 140 18.17 1.64 -6.39
N THR A 141 18.68 0.54 -5.85
CA THR A 141 18.69 0.31 -4.41
C THR A 141 19.48 1.38 -3.67
N THR A 142 20.57 1.88 -4.25
CA THR A 142 21.39 2.99 -3.70
C THR A 142 20.56 4.26 -3.49
N ASP A 143 19.72 4.60 -4.44
CA ASP A 143 18.90 5.83 -4.40
C ASP A 143 17.78 5.69 -3.36
N ILE A 144 17.18 4.49 -3.28
CA ILE A 144 16.17 4.18 -2.25
C ILE A 144 16.78 4.26 -0.85
N LEU A 145 18.00 3.73 -0.65
CA LEU A 145 18.71 3.81 0.63
C LEU A 145 18.89 5.27 1.07
N ALA A 146 19.41 6.13 0.19
CA ALA A 146 19.60 7.54 0.49
C ALA A 146 18.28 8.24 0.85
N LYS A 147 17.19 7.92 0.13
CA LYS A 147 15.85 8.47 0.41
C LYS A 147 15.29 8.01 1.75
N LEU A 148 15.45 6.73 2.10
CA LEU A 148 14.97 6.20 3.38
C LEU A 148 15.75 6.79 4.56
N GLU A 149 17.06 6.97 4.43
CA GLU A 149 17.89 7.61 5.44
C GLU A 149 17.52 9.09 5.64
N ALA A 150 17.37 9.82 4.54
CA ALA A 150 16.95 11.22 4.57
C ALA A 150 15.53 11.41 5.13
N ALA A 151 14.66 10.40 4.99
CA ALA A 151 13.31 10.41 5.53
C ALA A 151 13.21 9.90 6.98
N GLY A 152 14.35 9.57 7.66
CA GLY A 152 14.35 9.10 9.04
C GLY A 152 13.91 7.63 9.20
N TYR A 153 14.22 6.75 8.24
CA TYR A 153 13.90 5.31 8.31
C TYR A 153 15.14 4.41 8.25
N PRO A 154 16.07 4.53 9.22
CA PRO A 154 17.34 3.77 9.22
C PRO A 154 17.10 2.25 9.30
N ASP A 155 16.09 1.80 10.02
CA ASP A 155 15.71 0.39 10.12
C ASP A 155 15.34 -0.20 8.76
N LYS A 156 14.53 0.55 7.96
CA LYS A 156 14.15 0.14 6.60
C LYS A 156 15.36 0.15 5.65
N ALA A 157 16.25 1.11 5.80
CA ALA A 157 17.51 1.15 5.04
C ALA A 157 18.40 -0.03 5.37
N THR A 158 18.56 -0.38 6.65
CA THR A 158 19.32 -1.55 7.10
C THR A 158 18.74 -2.85 6.54
N LEU A 159 17.42 -3.01 6.59
CA LEU A 159 16.73 -4.15 6.00
C LEU A 159 16.95 -4.24 4.48
N LEU A 160 16.94 -3.11 3.79
CA LEU A 160 17.17 -3.06 2.34
C LEU A 160 18.63 -3.41 1.98
N ARG A 161 19.62 -2.96 2.78
CA ARG A 161 21.04 -3.31 2.59
C ARG A 161 21.30 -4.81 2.68
N SER A 162 20.55 -5.54 3.51
CA SER A 162 20.68 -7.00 3.63
C SER A 162 20.23 -7.78 2.39
N ARG A 163 19.65 -7.09 1.38
CA ARG A 163 19.09 -7.70 0.18
C ARG A 163 19.91 -7.36 -1.05
N PRO A 164 20.57 -8.34 -1.69
CA PRO A 164 21.45 -8.09 -2.84
C PRO A 164 20.65 -7.91 -4.12
N LYS A 165 19.84 -6.85 -4.23
CA LYS A 165 19.12 -6.47 -5.45
C LYS A 165 19.57 -5.11 -5.93
N LEU A 166 19.87 -4.98 -7.22
CA LEU A 166 20.24 -3.71 -7.85
C LEU A 166 19.07 -2.71 -7.88
N TYR A 167 17.83 -3.21 -8.02
CA TYR A 167 16.62 -2.41 -8.06
C TYR A 167 15.59 -2.95 -7.08
N ASN A 168 14.91 -2.06 -6.38
CA ASN A 168 13.79 -2.37 -5.50
C ASN A 168 12.58 -1.47 -5.81
N ASN A 169 11.42 -1.84 -5.26
CA ASN A 169 10.23 -1.00 -5.33
C ASN A 169 10.17 -0.10 -4.10
N ILE A 170 9.84 1.17 -4.33
CA ILE A 170 9.56 2.16 -3.29
C ILE A 170 8.19 2.77 -3.57
N TYR A 171 7.48 3.18 -2.54
CA TYR A 171 6.16 3.78 -2.64
C TYR A 171 6.22 5.27 -2.30
N TYR A 172 5.41 6.04 -3.02
CA TYR A 172 5.25 7.49 -2.83
C TYR A 172 3.79 7.81 -2.56
N MET A 173 3.55 8.71 -1.63
CA MET A 173 2.27 9.37 -1.38
C MET A 173 2.54 10.88 -1.21
N GLY A 174 2.45 11.61 -2.31
CA GLY A 174 2.99 12.97 -2.38
C GLY A 174 4.50 12.99 -2.12
N GLN A 175 4.95 13.70 -1.10
CA GLN A 175 6.37 13.77 -0.71
C GLN A 175 6.79 12.64 0.25
N THR A 176 5.84 11.89 0.80
CA THR A 176 6.14 10.80 1.73
C THR A 176 6.63 9.58 0.99
N VAL A 177 7.73 9.00 1.44
CA VAL A 177 8.30 7.75 0.89
C VAL A 177 8.08 6.59 1.85
N GLY A 178 7.87 5.39 1.31
CA GLY A 178 7.69 4.18 2.10
C GLY A 178 8.21 2.95 1.40
N TYR A 179 8.76 2.02 2.17
CA TYR A 179 9.25 0.74 1.69
C TYR A 179 8.42 -0.39 2.29
N PHE A 180 7.73 -1.14 1.43
CA PHE A 180 6.83 -2.22 1.83
C PHE A 180 7.03 -3.47 0.97
N PHE A 181 6.82 -4.65 1.60
CA PHE A 181 6.82 -5.93 0.91
C PHE A 181 5.40 -6.30 0.48
N GLY A 182 5.08 -6.04 -0.79
CA GLY A 182 3.81 -6.38 -1.39
C GLY A 182 3.04 -5.15 -1.86
N ALA A 183 1.85 -5.38 -2.39
CA ALA A 183 0.98 -4.34 -2.92
C ALA A 183 0.35 -3.48 -1.81
N LEU A 184 0.08 -2.22 -2.12
CA LEU A 184 -0.78 -1.30 -1.37
C LEU A 184 -2.07 -1.06 -2.16
N ALA A 185 -3.12 -0.59 -1.48
CA ALA A 185 -4.29 -0.06 -2.16
C ALA A 185 -3.92 1.27 -2.83
N SER A 186 -4.40 1.48 -4.05
CA SER A 186 -4.13 2.66 -4.90
C SER A 186 -5.42 3.33 -5.32
#